data_00c91466808ef467296577d278930644
#
_entry.id   00c91466808ef467296577d278930644
#
_cell.length_a   1.000
_cell.length_b   1.000
_cell.length_c   1.000
_cell.angle_alpha   90.00
_cell.angle_beta   90.00
_cell.angle_gamma   90.00
#
_symmetry.space_group_name_H-M   'P 1'
#
loop_
_entity.id
_entity.type
_entity.pdbx_description
1 polymer ?
#
loop_
_entity_poly.entity_id
_entity_poly.type
_entity_poly.pdbx_seq_one_letter_code
_entity_poly.pdbx_strand_id
1 'polypeptide(L)'
;MTNFELRLGDCVEGMAGLERESIDLVVTSPPYNVGIRYGKFADDADRSTYLDWCESWAAQVQRLLRPDGSLFLNVGAVPSNPMLPHELALRLRKFFVLQNTIHWVKSIALPNESGAGEISRGHFKPINSPRFLNDCHEYIFHFTLHGRTPLDRLALGVPYQDKSNISRWSHTGGRDRGAGAAGAGAAR
;
A
#
# COMPACT_ATOMS: atom_id res chain seq x y z
N MET A 1 14.14 24.77 6.13
CA MET A 1 13.24 24.49 7.27
C MET A 1 12.10 23.63 6.73
N THR A 2 11.77 22.54 7.39
CA THR A 2 10.63 21.73 7.02
C THR A 2 9.37 22.37 7.58
N ASN A 3 8.45 22.79 6.71
CA ASN A 3 7.16 23.31 7.14
C ASN A 3 6.15 22.17 7.17
N PHE A 4 5.33 22.12 8.19
CA PHE A 4 4.17 21.22 8.25
C PHE A 4 2.91 22.03 8.59
N GLU A 5 1.79 21.58 8.09
CA GLU A 5 0.47 22.16 8.33
C GLU A 5 -0.49 21.09 8.81
N LEU A 6 -1.21 21.36 9.89
CA LEU A 6 -2.26 20.50 10.42
C LEU A 6 -3.63 21.15 10.15
N ARG A 7 -4.51 20.39 9.49
CA ARG A 7 -5.89 20.82 9.21
C ARG A 7 -6.85 19.89 9.93
N LEU A 8 -7.71 20.45 10.77
CA LEU A 8 -8.77 19.72 11.45
C LEU A 8 -10.06 19.85 10.63
N GLY A 9 -10.67 18.75 10.27
CA GLY A 9 -11.94 18.74 9.53
C GLY A 9 -12.15 17.45 8.74
N ASP A 10 -13.19 17.42 7.93
CA ASP A 10 -13.43 16.35 6.97
C ASP A 10 -12.34 16.36 5.89
N CYS A 11 -11.81 15.20 5.56
CA CYS A 11 -10.70 15.11 4.62
C CYS A 11 -11.12 15.43 3.17
N VAL A 12 -12.34 15.10 2.77
CA VAL A 12 -12.85 15.37 1.41
C VAL A 12 -13.01 16.87 1.21
N GLU A 13 -13.64 17.54 2.19
CA GLU A 13 -13.80 19.01 2.18
C GLU A 13 -12.44 19.72 2.27
N GLY A 14 -11.56 19.25 3.16
CA GLY A 14 -10.23 19.83 3.32
C GLY A 14 -9.37 19.72 2.06
N MET A 15 -9.43 18.60 1.38
CA MET A 15 -8.73 18.38 0.12
C MET A 15 -9.31 19.22 -1.03
N ALA A 16 -10.61 19.47 -1.06
CA ALA A 16 -11.25 20.24 -2.12
C ALA A 16 -10.67 21.65 -2.30
N GLY A 17 -10.18 22.25 -1.18
CA GLY A 17 -9.55 23.57 -1.17
C GLY A 17 -8.07 23.60 -1.60
N LEU A 18 -7.45 22.46 -1.87
CA LEU A 18 -6.05 22.39 -2.31
C LEU A 18 -5.91 22.52 -3.81
N GLU A 19 -4.77 23.04 -4.25
CA GLU A 19 -4.44 23.17 -5.67
C GLU A 19 -4.31 21.80 -6.35
N ARG A 20 -4.75 21.70 -7.59
CA ARG A 20 -4.59 20.49 -8.42
C ARG A 20 -3.11 20.22 -8.67
N GLU A 21 -2.76 18.94 -8.80
CA GLU A 21 -1.40 18.52 -9.17
C GLU A 21 -0.31 19.14 -8.28
N SER A 22 -0.61 19.30 -6.98
CA SER A 22 0.29 19.94 -6.01
C SER A 22 0.97 18.96 -5.06
N ILE A 23 0.53 17.71 -5.02
CA ILE A 23 0.97 16.70 -4.05
C ILE A 23 1.80 15.61 -4.74
N ASP A 24 2.99 15.36 -4.22
CA ASP A 24 3.88 14.31 -4.71
C ASP A 24 3.53 12.94 -4.10
N LEU A 25 3.11 12.93 -2.84
CA LEU A 25 2.90 11.71 -2.08
C LEU A 25 1.71 11.83 -1.15
N VAL A 26 0.82 10.84 -1.20
CA VAL A 26 -0.23 10.63 -0.21
C VAL A 26 0.03 9.28 0.49
N VAL A 27 0.03 9.29 1.81
CA VAL A 27 0.08 8.08 2.64
C VAL A 27 -1.10 8.11 3.57
N THR A 28 -1.93 7.06 3.56
CA THR A 28 -3.13 7.02 4.37
C THR A 28 -3.49 5.60 4.82
N SER A 29 -4.14 5.52 5.97
CA SER A 29 -4.77 4.33 6.52
C SER A 29 -6.17 4.74 6.99
N PRO A 30 -7.17 4.72 6.12
CA PRO A 30 -8.53 5.11 6.50
C PRO A 30 -9.12 4.12 7.51
N PRO A 31 -10.18 4.46 8.23
CA PRO A 31 -10.95 3.48 9.00
C PRO A 31 -11.34 2.29 8.11
N TYR A 32 -11.31 1.06 8.66
CA TYR A 32 -11.48 -0.17 7.87
C TYR A 32 -12.90 -0.73 7.89
N ASN A 33 -13.85 0.03 8.41
CA ASN A 33 -15.24 -0.41 8.58
C ASN A 33 -15.37 -1.72 9.38
N VAL A 34 -14.69 -1.75 10.51
CA VAL A 34 -14.59 -2.92 11.41
C VAL A 34 -15.23 -2.69 12.77
N GLY A 35 -15.98 -1.61 12.93
CA GLY A 35 -16.73 -1.27 14.12
C GLY A 35 -15.91 -0.61 15.24
N ILE A 36 -14.78 0.02 14.91
CA ILE A 36 -13.98 0.78 15.88
C ILE A 36 -14.65 2.13 16.14
N ARG A 37 -14.72 2.51 17.40
CA ARG A 37 -15.29 3.81 17.78
C ARG A 37 -14.26 4.92 17.61
N TYR A 38 -14.44 5.76 16.59
CA TYR A 38 -13.60 6.93 16.28
C TYR A 38 -14.29 8.26 16.65
N GLY A 39 -14.89 8.32 17.81
CA GLY A 39 -15.60 9.53 18.23
C GLY A 39 -16.84 9.80 17.38
N LYS A 40 -16.74 10.71 16.41
CA LYS A 40 -17.89 11.07 15.53
C LYS A 40 -17.99 10.24 14.26
N PHE A 41 -16.95 9.51 13.90
CA PHE A 41 -16.95 8.69 12.68
C PHE A 41 -17.55 7.30 12.96
N ALA A 42 -18.57 6.94 12.20
CA ALA A 42 -19.21 5.63 12.27
C ALA A 42 -18.39 4.63 11.39
N ASP A 43 -17.67 3.70 12.04
CA ASP A 43 -16.85 2.69 11.38
C ASP A 43 -17.60 1.35 11.19
N ASP A 44 -18.93 1.43 11.12
CA ASP A 44 -19.87 0.31 10.99
C ASP A 44 -20.94 0.59 9.91
N ALA A 45 -20.60 1.42 8.93
CA ALA A 45 -21.44 1.71 7.79
C ALA A 45 -21.70 0.44 6.96
N ASP A 46 -22.83 0.41 6.23
CA ASP A 46 -23.01 -0.64 5.24
C ASP A 46 -21.90 -0.61 4.17
N ARG A 47 -21.66 -1.78 3.56
CA ARG A 47 -20.53 -1.98 2.65
C ARG A 47 -20.49 -0.99 1.50
N SER A 48 -21.63 -0.71 0.88
CA SER A 48 -21.69 0.19 -0.27
C SER A 48 -21.38 1.62 0.14
N THR A 49 -22.02 2.09 1.22
CA THR A 49 -21.78 3.43 1.77
C THR A 49 -20.30 3.66 2.12
N TYR A 50 -19.66 2.67 2.76
CA TYR A 50 -18.24 2.76 3.05
C TYR A 50 -17.37 2.86 1.79
N LEU A 51 -17.63 2.01 0.79
CA LEU A 51 -16.87 2.03 -0.46
C LEU A 51 -17.12 3.31 -1.27
N ASP A 52 -18.33 3.86 -1.26
CA ASP A 52 -18.65 5.13 -1.93
C ASP A 52 -17.96 6.31 -1.23
N TRP A 53 -17.88 6.30 0.10
CA TRP A 53 -17.06 7.26 0.84
C TRP A 53 -15.58 7.13 0.46
N CYS A 54 -15.05 5.91 0.32
CA CYS A 54 -13.70 5.71 -0.14
C CYS A 54 -13.45 6.26 -1.55
N GLU A 55 -14.39 6.11 -2.46
CA GLU A 55 -14.32 6.71 -3.79
C GLU A 55 -14.30 8.26 -3.72
N SER A 56 -15.05 8.86 -2.80
CA SER A 56 -15.11 10.32 -2.66
C SER A 56 -13.75 10.94 -2.29
N TRP A 57 -13.05 10.39 -1.30
CA TRP A 57 -11.70 10.87 -0.97
C TRP A 57 -10.66 10.48 -2.02
N ALA A 58 -10.82 9.31 -2.66
CA ALA A 58 -9.92 8.88 -3.73
C ALA A 58 -9.97 9.81 -4.95
N ALA A 59 -11.16 10.29 -5.31
CA ALA A 59 -11.32 11.30 -6.36
C ALA A 59 -10.57 12.61 -6.05
N GLN A 60 -10.60 13.05 -4.78
CA GLN A 60 -9.81 14.22 -4.37
C GLN A 60 -8.31 13.94 -4.45
N VAL A 61 -7.85 12.79 -3.97
CA VAL A 61 -6.44 12.40 -4.07
C VAL A 61 -5.99 12.36 -5.53
N GLN A 62 -6.78 11.77 -6.43
CA GLN A 62 -6.48 11.74 -7.85
C GLN A 62 -6.26 13.15 -8.43
N ARG A 63 -7.13 14.08 -8.06
CA ARG A 63 -7.06 15.48 -8.51
C ARG A 63 -5.81 16.20 -8.01
N LEU A 64 -5.35 15.85 -6.79
CA LEU A 64 -4.24 16.51 -6.11
C LEU A 64 -2.88 15.95 -6.50
N LEU A 65 -2.81 14.67 -6.87
CA LEU A 65 -1.53 14.05 -7.22
C LEU A 65 -0.95 14.70 -8.49
N ARG A 66 0.35 14.98 -8.43
CA ARG A 66 1.16 15.30 -9.62
C ARG A 66 1.19 14.11 -10.57
N PRO A 67 1.53 14.31 -11.85
CA PRO A 67 1.59 13.21 -12.83
C PRO A 67 2.38 11.99 -12.35
N ASP A 68 3.53 12.19 -11.72
CA ASP A 68 4.37 11.13 -11.14
C ASP A 68 4.14 10.92 -9.64
N GLY A 69 3.06 11.47 -9.09
CA GLY A 69 2.70 11.33 -7.69
C GLY A 69 2.26 9.90 -7.33
N SER A 70 2.33 9.59 -6.05
CA SER A 70 2.04 8.27 -5.50
C SER A 70 1.05 8.31 -4.34
N LEU A 71 0.14 7.33 -4.30
CA LEU A 71 -0.71 7.04 -3.15
C LEU A 71 -0.29 5.70 -2.55
N PHE A 72 0.12 5.70 -1.28
CA PHE A 72 0.30 4.49 -0.48
C PHE A 72 -0.89 4.33 0.47
N LEU A 73 -1.71 3.34 0.20
CA LEU A 73 -2.90 3.03 0.96
C LEU A 73 -2.67 1.80 1.82
N ASN A 74 -2.56 1.99 3.15
CA ASN A 74 -2.53 0.89 4.08
C ASN A 74 -3.94 0.46 4.43
N VAL A 75 -4.24 -0.82 4.30
CA VAL A 75 -5.54 -1.40 4.65
C VAL A 75 -5.38 -2.82 5.17
N GLY A 76 -6.01 -3.09 6.30
CA GLY A 76 -6.12 -4.42 6.89
C GLY A 76 -7.47 -5.05 6.61
N ALA A 77 -7.57 -6.30 7.00
CA ALA A 77 -8.80 -7.06 7.01
C ALA A 77 -9.12 -7.57 8.42
N VAL A 78 -10.35 -7.98 8.63
CA VAL A 78 -10.73 -8.81 9.77
C VAL A 78 -11.24 -10.15 9.25
N PRO A 79 -11.16 -11.23 10.04
CA PRO A 79 -11.57 -12.56 9.58
C PRO A 79 -13.01 -12.64 9.08
N SER A 80 -13.90 -11.83 9.65
CA SER A 80 -15.30 -11.73 9.20
C SER A 80 -15.48 -10.96 7.89
N ASN A 81 -14.45 -10.22 7.46
CA ASN A 81 -14.47 -9.39 6.26
C ASN A 81 -13.11 -9.43 5.51
N PRO A 82 -12.66 -10.61 5.05
CA PRO A 82 -11.34 -10.76 4.45
C PRO A 82 -11.23 -10.12 3.06
N MET A 83 -12.34 -9.83 2.41
CA MET A 83 -12.37 -9.27 1.05
C MET A 83 -12.21 -7.76 1.00
N LEU A 84 -12.34 -7.06 2.13
CA LEU A 84 -12.34 -5.59 2.16
C LEU A 84 -11.14 -4.95 1.44
N PRO A 85 -9.88 -5.32 1.71
CA PRO A 85 -8.74 -4.71 1.03
C PRO A 85 -8.80 -4.89 -0.49
N HIS A 86 -9.24 -6.06 -0.95
CA HIS A 86 -9.31 -6.38 -2.37
C HIS A 86 -10.43 -5.62 -3.08
N GLU A 87 -11.61 -5.52 -2.46
CA GLU A 87 -12.73 -4.76 -3.01
C GLU A 87 -12.40 -3.27 -3.07
N LEU A 88 -11.76 -2.74 -2.01
CA LEU A 88 -11.31 -1.35 -2.02
C LEU A 88 -10.29 -1.12 -3.14
N ALA A 89 -9.31 -1.99 -3.29
CA ALA A 89 -8.34 -1.87 -4.37
C ALA A 89 -9.00 -1.92 -5.76
N LEU A 90 -10.00 -2.79 -5.95
CA LEU A 90 -10.76 -2.86 -7.20
C LEU A 90 -11.60 -1.60 -7.44
N ARG A 91 -12.23 -1.02 -6.40
CA ARG A 91 -12.98 0.23 -6.51
C ARG A 91 -12.07 1.40 -6.91
N LEU A 92 -10.89 1.49 -6.35
CA LEU A 92 -9.94 2.57 -6.60
C LEU A 92 -9.31 2.52 -8.00
N ARG A 93 -9.44 1.42 -8.73
CA ARG A 93 -9.04 1.33 -10.15
C ARG A 93 -9.75 2.33 -11.08
N LYS A 94 -10.84 2.94 -10.63
CA LYS A 94 -11.50 4.03 -11.37
C LYS A 94 -10.62 5.28 -11.44
N PHE A 95 -9.75 5.46 -10.46
CA PHE A 95 -8.96 6.67 -10.25
C PHE A 95 -7.46 6.45 -10.49
N PHE A 96 -6.98 5.23 -10.25
CA PHE A 96 -5.56 4.92 -10.19
C PHE A 96 -5.22 3.60 -10.87
N VAL A 97 -3.94 3.44 -11.18
CA VAL A 97 -3.35 2.16 -11.57
C VAL A 97 -2.62 1.59 -10.35
N LEU A 98 -2.91 0.36 -9.98
CA LEU A 98 -2.15 -0.36 -8.95
C LEU A 98 -0.77 -0.70 -9.52
N GLN A 99 0.28 -0.09 -8.96
CA GLN A 99 1.65 -0.30 -9.41
C GLN A 99 2.37 -1.38 -8.60
N ASN A 100 2.18 -1.40 -7.28
CA ASN A 100 2.78 -2.39 -6.39
C ASN A 100 1.81 -2.80 -5.28
N THR A 101 1.91 -4.07 -4.84
CA THR A 101 1.30 -4.55 -3.61
C THR A 101 2.41 -4.91 -2.64
N ILE A 102 2.39 -4.29 -1.46
CA ILE A 102 3.35 -4.50 -0.39
C ILE A 102 2.63 -5.20 0.75
N HIS A 103 3.21 -6.26 1.27
CA HIS A 103 2.71 -6.96 2.46
C HIS A 103 3.48 -6.45 3.68
N TRP A 104 2.79 -5.71 4.55
CA TRP A 104 3.36 -5.29 5.82
C TRP A 104 3.17 -6.39 6.85
N VAL A 105 4.21 -7.21 7.01
CA VAL A 105 4.20 -8.31 7.99
C VAL A 105 4.36 -7.73 9.39
N LYS A 106 3.33 -7.88 10.22
CA LYS A 106 3.27 -7.35 11.59
C LYS A 106 3.84 -8.30 12.63
N SER A 107 3.81 -9.59 12.35
CA SER A 107 4.34 -10.61 13.25
C SER A 107 4.92 -11.77 12.48
N ILE A 108 6.08 -12.22 12.91
CA ILE A 108 6.80 -13.35 12.31
C ILE A 108 7.50 -14.14 13.42
N ALA A 109 7.46 -15.46 13.34
CA ALA A 109 8.29 -16.34 14.13
C ALA A 109 9.58 -16.64 13.37
N LEU A 110 10.72 -16.40 14.00
CA LEU A 110 12.04 -16.65 13.44
C LEU A 110 12.75 -17.72 14.26
N PRO A 111 13.52 -18.62 13.62
CA PRO A 111 14.40 -19.54 14.36
C PRO A 111 15.35 -18.73 15.24
N ASN A 112 15.51 -19.17 16.48
CA ASN A 112 16.52 -18.59 17.35
C ASN A 112 17.90 -19.05 16.90
N GLU A 113 18.82 -18.13 16.60
CA GLU A 113 20.18 -18.44 16.18
C GLU A 113 20.95 -19.25 17.22
N SER A 114 20.57 -19.18 18.51
CA SER A 114 21.12 -20.00 19.58
C SER A 114 20.60 -21.43 19.62
N GLY A 115 19.68 -21.83 18.73
CA GLY A 115 19.10 -23.16 18.65
C GLY A 115 18.06 -23.48 19.74
N ALA A 116 17.68 -22.54 20.57
CA ALA A 116 16.75 -22.70 21.69
C ALA A 116 15.32 -22.22 21.36
N GLY A 117 14.68 -22.79 20.32
CA GLY A 117 13.30 -22.47 19.96
C GLY A 117 13.13 -21.32 18.97
N GLU A 118 11.92 -20.77 18.90
CA GLU A 118 11.57 -19.66 18.00
C GLU A 118 11.48 -18.34 18.77
N ILE A 119 11.91 -17.26 18.13
CA ILE A 119 11.71 -15.89 18.60
C ILE A 119 10.55 -15.28 17.82
N SER A 120 9.47 -14.96 18.51
CA SER A 120 8.39 -14.18 17.90
C SER A 120 8.79 -12.70 17.85
N ARG A 121 8.75 -12.12 16.67
CA ARG A 121 8.93 -10.68 16.41
C ARG A 121 7.62 -10.09 15.94
N GLY A 122 7.25 -8.94 16.48
CA GLY A 122 6.01 -8.25 16.15
C GLY A 122 4.89 -8.49 17.14
N HIS A 123 3.73 -7.96 16.82
CA HIS A 123 2.56 -7.99 17.69
C HIS A 123 1.33 -8.43 16.87
N PHE A 124 0.67 -9.47 17.30
CA PHE A 124 -0.59 -9.90 16.69
C PHE A 124 -1.64 -10.15 17.78
N LYS A 125 -2.90 -9.93 17.41
CA LYS A 125 -4.01 -10.33 18.27
C LYS A 125 -4.41 -11.75 17.91
N PRO A 126 -4.39 -12.70 18.83
CA PRO A 126 -4.83 -14.07 18.56
C PRO A 126 -6.33 -14.05 18.19
N ILE A 127 -6.67 -14.83 17.20
CA ILE A 127 -8.06 -15.03 16.78
C ILE A 127 -8.61 -16.22 17.57
N ASN A 128 -9.54 -15.94 18.47
CA ASN A 128 -10.21 -16.97 19.24
C ASN A 128 -11.41 -17.55 18.46
N SER A 129 -11.11 -18.28 17.39
CA SER A 129 -12.13 -18.89 16.53
C SER A 129 -11.58 -20.14 15.87
N PRO A 130 -12.32 -21.25 15.82
CA PRO A 130 -11.90 -22.47 15.12
C PRO A 130 -11.99 -22.36 13.58
N ARG A 131 -12.53 -21.28 13.06
CA ARG A 131 -12.77 -21.08 11.62
C ARG A 131 -11.73 -20.25 10.90
N PHE A 132 -10.92 -19.46 11.62
CA PHE A 132 -10.04 -18.48 11.03
C PHE A 132 -8.59 -18.72 11.47
N LEU A 133 -7.68 -18.52 10.54
CA LEU A 133 -6.25 -18.45 10.82
C LEU A 133 -5.89 -17.08 11.37
N ASN A 134 -4.82 -16.99 12.15
CA ASN A 134 -4.28 -15.72 12.60
C ASN A 134 -3.77 -14.93 11.38
N ASP A 135 -4.20 -13.69 11.29
CA ASP A 135 -3.70 -12.75 10.29
C ASP A 135 -2.53 -11.95 10.90
N CYS A 136 -1.41 -11.93 10.21
CA CYS A 136 -0.18 -11.28 10.66
C CYS A 136 0.31 -10.18 9.72
N HIS A 137 -0.48 -9.78 8.74
CA HIS A 137 -0.09 -8.75 7.77
C HIS A 137 -1.21 -7.75 7.48
N GLU A 138 -0.82 -6.63 6.87
CA GLU A 138 -1.72 -5.70 6.19
C GLU A 138 -1.21 -5.45 4.78
N TYR A 139 -2.09 -4.98 3.91
CA TYR A 139 -1.72 -4.58 2.56
C TYR A 139 -1.35 -3.10 2.56
N ILE A 140 -0.27 -2.77 1.86
CA ILE A 140 0.00 -1.41 1.43
C ILE A 140 -0.06 -1.40 -0.09
N PHE A 141 -1.14 -0.85 -0.63
CA PHE A 141 -1.31 -0.69 -2.06
C PHE A 141 -0.64 0.60 -2.51
N HIS A 142 0.32 0.49 -3.42
CA HIS A 142 0.93 1.61 -4.08
C HIS A 142 0.21 1.89 -5.40
N PHE A 143 -0.55 2.94 -5.41
CA PHE A 143 -1.28 3.43 -6.57
C PHE A 143 -0.60 4.65 -7.17
N THR A 144 -0.69 4.76 -8.49
CA THR A 144 -0.21 5.92 -9.27
C THR A 144 -1.20 6.26 -10.37
N LEU A 145 -1.05 7.39 -11.02
CA LEU A 145 -1.99 7.79 -12.09
C LEU A 145 -1.84 6.94 -13.35
N HIS A 146 -0.65 6.39 -13.63
CA HIS A 146 -0.35 5.68 -14.89
C HIS A 146 0.40 4.35 -14.73
N GLY A 147 0.72 3.91 -13.52
CA GLY A 147 1.38 2.62 -13.26
C GLY A 147 2.87 2.56 -13.61
N ARG A 148 3.52 3.70 -13.79
CA ARG A 148 4.91 3.80 -14.25
C ARG A 148 5.74 4.84 -13.49
N THR A 149 5.27 5.28 -12.34
CA THR A 149 6.00 6.23 -11.49
C THR A 149 7.36 5.65 -11.11
N PRO A 150 8.47 6.36 -11.36
CA PRO A 150 9.80 5.90 -11.01
C PRO A 150 9.94 5.73 -9.49
N LEU A 151 10.65 4.69 -9.08
CA LEU A 151 10.98 4.43 -7.67
C LEU A 151 12.48 4.14 -7.56
N ASP A 152 13.13 4.74 -6.55
CA ASP A 152 14.46 4.31 -6.16
C ASP A 152 14.37 3.03 -5.29
N ARG A 153 14.29 1.89 -5.97
CA ARG A 153 14.20 0.58 -5.33
C ARG A 153 15.43 0.18 -4.54
N LEU A 154 16.54 0.89 -4.72
CA LEU A 154 17.81 0.60 -4.04
C LEU A 154 18.02 1.47 -2.80
N ALA A 155 17.24 2.53 -2.61
CA ALA A 155 17.38 3.43 -1.46
C ALA A 155 17.23 2.71 -0.11
N LEU A 156 16.41 1.65 -0.05
CA LEU A 156 16.17 0.84 1.16
C LEU A 156 16.57 -0.63 0.94
N GLY A 157 17.36 -0.91 -0.11
CA GLY A 157 17.81 -2.26 -0.43
C GLY A 157 18.70 -2.84 0.64
N VAL A 158 18.53 -4.14 0.90
CA VAL A 158 19.47 -4.92 1.72
C VAL A 158 20.34 -5.79 0.82
N PRO A 159 21.62 -6.03 1.18
CA PRO A 159 22.48 -6.93 0.42
C PRO A 159 21.86 -8.33 0.34
N TYR A 160 22.03 -8.98 -0.83
CA TYR A 160 21.66 -10.39 -0.97
C TYR A 160 22.51 -11.26 -0.03
N GLN A 161 21.89 -12.04 0.82
CA GLN A 161 22.56 -13.04 1.65
C GLN A 161 23.08 -14.19 0.79
N ASP A 162 22.28 -14.65 -0.17
CA ASP A 162 22.66 -15.67 -1.15
C ASP A 162 22.80 -15.03 -2.55
N LYS A 163 24.02 -14.99 -3.05
CA LYS A 163 24.35 -14.46 -4.38
C LYS A 163 24.24 -15.50 -5.51
N SER A 164 23.86 -16.74 -5.19
CA SER A 164 23.78 -17.82 -6.18
C SER A 164 22.77 -17.53 -7.29
N ASN A 165 21.68 -16.83 -6.97
CA ASN A 165 20.70 -16.44 -7.96
C ASN A 165 21.23 -15.41 -8.98
N ILE A 166 22.14 -14.53 -8.58
CA ILE A 166 22.75 -13.55 -9.47
C ILE A 166 23.59 -14.28 -10.51
N SER A 167 24.39 -15.29 -10.08
CA SER A 167 25.22 -16.07 -10.99
C SER A 167 24.40 -16.95 -11.94
N ARG A 168 23.28 -17.52 -11.50
CA ARG A 168 22.38 -18.28 -12.38
C ARG A 168 21.84 -17.44 -13.55
N TRP A 169 21.48 -16.19 -13.29
CA TRP A 169 20.96 -15.29 -14.32
C TRP A 169 22.04 -14.82 -15.30
N SER A 170 23.27 -14.68 -14.88
CA SER A 170 24.39 -14.31 -15.75
C SER A 170 24.74 -15.43 -16.76
N HIS A 171 24.56 -16.70 -16.36
CA HIS A 171 24.83 -17.85 -17.24
C HIS A 171 23.71 -18.14 -18.26
N THR A 172 22.49 -17.72 -18.01
CA THR A 172 21.35 -18.00 -18.92
C THR A 172 21.13 -16.92 -19.97
N GLY A 173 22.00 -15.90 -20.06
CA GLY A 173 21.85 -14.80 -21.02
C GLY A 173 20.53 -14.02 -20.86
N GLY A 174 19.90 -14.15 -19.69
CA GLY A 174 18.68 -13.43 -19.35
C GLY A 174 18.93 -11.93 -19.39
N ARG A 175 18.38 -11.27 -20.40
CA ARG A 175 18.39 -9.81 -20.49
C ARG A 175 17.84 -9.24 -19.20
N ASP A 176 18.58 -8.33 -18.60
CA ASP A 176 18.10 -7.51 -17.50
C ASP A 176 16.82 -6.78 -17.93
N ARG A 177 15.66 -7.30 -17.54
CA ARG A 177 14.35 -6.68 -17.82
C ARG A 177 14.08 -5.48 -16.93
N GLY A 178 15.08 -5.03 -16.17
CA GLY A 178 14.97 -3.92 -15.25
C GLY A 178 15.57 -2.60 -15.72
N ALA A 179 16.34 -2.60 -16.81
CA ALA A 179 16.79 -1.35 -17.43
C ALA A 179 15.79 -1.01 -18.55
N GLY A 180 14.86 -0.10 -18.27
CA GLY A 180 14.01 0.48 -19.29
C GLY A 180 14.88 1.10 -20.38
N ALA A 181 15.00 0.43 -21.52
CA ALA A 181 15.52 1.03 -22.72
C ALA A 181 14.59 2.19 -23.10
N ALA A 182 15.03 3.41 -22.88
CA ALA A 182 14.52 4.56 -23.58
C ALA A 182 14.65 4.24 -25.08
N GLY A 183 13.55 3.97 -25.75
CA GLY A 183 13.52 3.69 -27.18
C GLY A 183 14.00 4.90 -27.94
N ALA A 184 15.17 4.78 -28.53
CA ALA A 184 15.55 5.64 -29.63
C ALA A 184 14.59 5.32 -30.80
N GLY A 185 13.70 6.25 -31.14
CA GLY A 185 12.94 6.21 -32.35
C GLY A 185 13.87 6.20 -33.54
N ALA A 186 13.78 5.15 -34.35
CA ALA A 186 14.32 5.17 -35.70
C ALA A 186 13.15 5.21 -36.67
N ALA A 187 13.13 6.26 -37.45
CA ALA A 187 12.27 6.45 -38.61
C ALA A 187 12.41 5.31 -39.62
N ARG A 188 11.29 4.80 -40.10
CA ARG A 188 10.96 4.57 -41.53
C ARG A 188 9.47 4.35 -41.65
#